data_509b6601f48e7b060b8445e63270490b
#
_entry.id   509b6601f48e7b060b8445e63270490b
#
_cell.length_a   1.000
_cell.length_b   1.000
_cell.length_c   1.000
_cell.angle_alpha   90.00
_cell.angle_beta   90.00
_cell.angle_gamma   90.00
#
_symmetry.space_group_name_H-M   'P 1'
#
loop_
_entity.id
_entity.type
_entity.pdbx_description
1 polymer ?
#
loop_
_entity_poly.entity_id
_entity_poly.type
_entity_poly.pdbx_seq_one_letter_code
_entity_poly.pdbx_strand_id
1 'polypeptide(L)'
;EQKALQLQMNPHFIFNVLNGIKALGNSGKIEELNATISKFSVLLRGILHNSRKEEITLQEEISLLKNYIELAQRMSSKSFTFTIVANLNNTDADEILIPTMLVQPFVENCVQHAFKDTTLGEVSVSFEVKHHFLYCSIIDNGIGIHEAKKRKENSIHNSVSLKVSKERLHILSPKSSFF
;
A
#
# COMPACT_ATOMS: atom_id res chain seq x y z
N GLU A 1 -25.31 12.77 6.25
CA GLU A 1 -23.93 13.02 6.72
C GLU A 1 -22.98 12.59 5.61
N GLN A 2 -22.45 13.56 4.88
CA GLN A 2 -21.40 13.34 3.89
C GLN A 2 -20.15 12.90 4.65
N LYS A 3 -19.88 11.58 4.69
CA LYS A 3 -18.50 11.12 4.92
C LYS A 3 -17.68 11.72 3.79
N ALA A 4 -16.93 12.77 4.11
CA ALA A 4 -15.95 13.33 3.18
C ALA A 4 -15.17 12.16 2.59
N LEU A 5 -15.18 12.05 1.27
CA LEU A 5 -14.29 11.17 0.51
C LEU A 5 -12.85 11.66 0.76
N GLN A 6 -12.31 11.36 1.94
CA GLN A 6 -10.88 11.46 2.13
C GLN A 6 -10.29 10.41 1.19
N LEU A 7 -9.68 10.90 0.13
CA LEU A 7 -8.74 10.11 -0.65
C LEU A 7 -7.77 9.49 0.37
N GLN A 8 -7.97 8.21 0.68
CA GLN A 8 -7.18 7.52 1.72
C GLN A 8 -5.75 7.24 1.23
N MET A 9 -5.40 7.71 0.03
CA MET A 9 -4.01 7.74 -0.44
C MET A 9 -3.24 8.85 0.26
N ASN A 10 -2.00 8.55 0.58
CA ASN A 10 -1.07 9.55 1.08
C ASN A 10 -0.89 10.67 0.04
N PRO A 11 -1.26 11.94 0.35
CA PRO A 11 -1.09 13.06 -0.58
C PRO A 11 0.33 13.20 -1.10
N HIS A 12 1.32 12.89 -0.27
CA HIS A 12 2.74 12.91 -0.65
C HIS A 12 3.05 11.95 -1.81
N PHE A 13 2.43 10.75 -1.84
CA PHE A 13 2.58 9.82 -2.95
C PHE A 13 2.03 10.42 -4.25
N ILE A 14 0.84 11.03 -4.21
CA ILE A 14 0.23 11.70 -5.37
C ILE A 14 1.16 12.78 -5.92
N PHE A 15 1.68 13.65 -5.04
CA PHE A 15 2.62 14.70 -5.45
C PHE A 15 3.91 14.13 -6.03
N ASN A 16 4.45 13.05 -5.48
CA ASN A 16 5.65 12.39 -6.01
C ASN A 16 5.42 11.85 -7.42
N VAL A 17 4.26 11.22 -7.67
CA VAL A 17 3.90 10.73 -9.01
C VAL A 17 3.76 11.89 -10.00
N LEU A 18 3.06 12.96 -9.64
CA LEU A 18 2.91 14.14 -10.50
C LEU A 18 4.24 14.82 -10.82
N ASN A 19 5.14 14.92 -9.84
CA ASN A 19 6.49 15.45 -10.05
C ASN A 19 7.32 14.54 -10.97
N GLY A 20 7.21 13.23 -10.82
CA GLY A 20 7.85 12.25 -11.69
C GLY A 20 7.34 12.35 -13.14
N ILE A 21 6.02 12.46 -13.34
CA ILE A 21 5.39 12.69 -14.63
C ILE A 21 5.94 13.97 -15.28
N LYS A 22 6.02 15.07 -14.52
CA LYS A 22 6.60 16.33 -15.00
C LYS A 22 8.07 16.17 -15.41
N ALA A 23 8.88 15.47 -14.62
CA ALA A 23 10.28 15.22 -14.92
C ALA A 23 10.46 14.39 -16.20
N LEU A 24 9.63 13.35 -16.41
CA LEU A 24 9.63 12.55 -17.64
C LEU A 24 9.27 13.40 -18.86
N GLY A 25 8.27 14.29 -18.75
CA GLY A 25 7.90 15.21 -19.80
C GLY A 25 9.05 16.16 -20.16
N ASN A 26 9.69 16.76 -19.17
CA ASN A 26 10.82 17.68 -19.37
C ASN A 26 12.05 17.00 -19.99
N SER A 27 12.23 15.71 -19.73
CA SER A 27 13.35 14.92 -20.32
C SER A 27 13.02 14.27 -21.67
N GLY A 28 11.83 14.51 -22.22
CA GLY A 28 11.40 13.98 -23.51
C GLY A 28 11.13 12.48 -23.53
N LYS A 29 11.00 11.84 -22.36
CA LYS A 29 10.75 10.39 -22.21
C LYS A 29 9.26 10.07 -22.39
N ILE A 30 8.73 10.28 -23.58
CA ILE A 30 7.29 10.25 -23.85
C ILE A 30 6.66 8.87 -23.60
N GLU A 31 7.35 7.79 -23.95
CA GLU A 31 6.82 6.42 -23.72
C GLU A 31 6.70 6.11 -22.22
N GLU A 32 7.74 6.43 -21.44
CA GLU A 32 7.71 6.27 -19.97
C GLU A 32 6.66 7.17 -19.32
N LEU A 33 6.50 8.39 -19.82
CA LEU A 33 5.48 9.35 -19.41
C LEU A 33 4.08 8.75 -19.59
N ASN A 34 3.76 8.29 -20.80
CA ASN A 34 2.45 7.74 -21.13
C ASN A 34 2.15 6.48 -20.30
N ALA A 35 3.14 5.59 -20.15
CA ALA A 35 3.00 4.38 -19.30
C ALA A 35 2.74 4.75 -17.84
N THR A 36 3.41 5.77 -17.32
CA THR A 36 3.24 6.24 -15.94
C THR A 36 1.86 6.86 -15.72
N ILE A 37 1.40 7.71 -16.63
CA ILE A 37 0.05 8.32 -16.59
C ILE A 37 -1.02 7.22 -16.62
N SER A 38 -0.87 6.23 -17.51
CA SER A 38 -1.82 5.13 -17.65
C SER A 38 -1.91 4.31 -16.34
N LYS A 39 -0.78 3.91 -15.76
CA LYS A 39 -0.74 3.19 -14.48
C LYS A 39 -1.35 4.02 -13.34
N PHE A 40 -1.01 5.30 -13.25
CA PHE A 40 -1.56 6.19 -12.24
C PHE A 40 -3.08 6.34 -12.36
N SER A 41 -3.59 6.46 -13.58
CA SER A 41 -5.03 6.54 -13.85
C SER A 41 -5.77 5.26 -13.46
N VAL A 42 -5.18 4.07 -13.70
CA VAL A 42 -5.74 2.78 -13.27
C VAL A 42 -5.78 2.69 -11.75
N LEU A 43 -4.69 3.07 -11.08
CA LEU A 43 -4.62 3.07 -9.61
C LEU A 43 -5.66 4.00 -8.99
N LEU A 44 -5.76 5.24 -9.46
CA LEU A 44 -6.75 6.21 -8.96
C LEU A 44 -8.19 5.73 -9.14
N ARG A 45 -8.52 5.16 -10.32
CA ARG A 45 -9.85 4.61 -10.56
C ARG A 45 -10.16 3.45 -9.64
N GLY A 46 -9.22 2.53 -9.43
CA GLY A 46 -9.38 1.41 -8.51
C GLY A 46 -9.64 1.88 -7.08
N ILE A 47 -8.87 2.84 -6.58
CA ILE A 47 -9.03 3.41 -5.25
C ILE A 47 -10.39 4.12 -5.10
N LEU A 48 -10.77 4.96 -6.07
CA LEU A 48 -12.07 5.65 -6.06
C LEU A 48 -13.24 4.66 -6.13
N HIS A 49 -13.13 3.60 -6.92
CA HIS A 49 -14.14 2.56 -7.00
C HIS A 49 -14.29 1.83 -5.67
N ASN A 50 -13.17 1.41 -5.08
CA ASN A 50 -13.17 0.63 -3.85
C ASN A 50 -13.48 1.48 -2.61
N SER A 51 -13.18 2.79 -2.60
CA SER A 51 -13.49 3.68 -1.47
C SER A 51 -14.98 3.79 -1.13
N ARG A 52 -15.85 3.38 -2.06
CA ARG A 52 -17.31 3.35 -1.90
C ARG A 52 -17.83 2.01 -1.37
N LYS A 53 -16.96 1.00 -1.30
CA LYS A 53 -17.27 -0.34 -0.81
C LYS A 53 -16.81 -0.49 0.64
N GLU A 54 -17.52 -1.27 1.44
CA GLU A 54 -17.08 -1.67 2.78
C GLU A 54 -16.05 -2.80 2.69
N GLU A 55 -16.27 -3.73 1.76
CA GLU A 55 -15.42 -4.88 1.51
C GLU A 55 -15.09 -4.99 0.01
N ILE A 56 -13.94 -5.57 -0.28
CA ILE A 56 -13.45 -5.90 -1.62
C ILE A 56 -12.92 -7.33 -1.63
N THR A 57 -12.74 -7.91 -2.82
CA THR A 57 -12.09 -9.20 -2.92
C THR A 57 -10.59 -9.08 -2.63
N LEU A 58 -9.99 -10.15 -2.12
CA LEU A 58 -8.54 -10.23 -1.93
C LEU A 58 -7.79 -10.01 -3.25
N GLN A 59 -8.36 -10.47 -4.37
CA GLN A 59 -7.80 -10.25 -5.72
C GLN A 59 -7.79 -8.76 -6.09
N GLU A 60 -8.85 -8.00 -5.77
CA GLU A 60 -8.91 -6.55 -5.97
C GLU A 60 -7.83 -5.84 -5.14
N GLU A 61 -7.65 -6.21 -3.87
CA GLU A 61 -6.60 -5.63 -2.99
C GLU A 61 -5.19 -5.94 -3.52
N ILE A 62 -4.91 -7.21 -3.89
CA ILE A 62 -3.63 -7.61 -4.47
C ILE A 62 -3.32 -6.82 -5.75
N SER A 63 -4.32 -6.62 -6.61
CA SER A 63 -4.17 -5.86 -7.85
C SER A 63 -3.85 -4.39 -7.59
N LEU A 64 -4.51 -3.77 -6.61
CA LEU A 64 -4.22 -2.40 -6.18
C LEU A 64 -2.81 -2.27 -5.60
N LEU A 65 -2.41 -3.21 -4.72
CA LEU A 65 -1.07 -3.23 -4.13
C LEU A 65 0.02 -3.33 -5.19
N LYS A 66 -0.14 -4.23 -6.18
CA LYS A 66 0.80 -4.35 -7.31
C LYS A 66 0.93 -3.05 -8.08
N ASN A 67 -0.19 -2.46 -8.47
CA ASN A 67 -0.20 -1.19 -9.21
C ASN A 67 0.45 -0.05 -8.41
N TYR A 68 0.17 0.04 -7.10
CA TYR A 68 0.77 1.02 -6.21
C TYR A 68 2.30 0.84 -6.13
N ILE A 69 2.76 -0.38 -5.83
CA ILE A 69 4.19 -0.66 -5.62
C ILE A 69 4.99 -0.44 -6.91
N GLU A 70 4.49 -0.92 -8.05
CA GLU A 70 5.15 -0.73 -9.35
C GLU A 70 5.27 0.76 -9.72
N LEU A 71 4.25 1.55 -9.40
CA LEU A 71 4.30 2.99 -9.61
C LEU A 71 5.27 3.66 -8.64
N ALA A 72 5.28 3.25 -7.38
CA ALA A 72 6.23 3.72 -6.38
C ALA A 72 7.68 3.42 -6.76
N GLN A 73 7.96 2.22 -7.31
CA GLN A 73 9.31 1.86 -7.82
C GLN A 73 9.76 2.80 -8.94
N ARG A 74 8.85 3.14 -9.88
CA ARG A 74 9.17 4.06 -10.98
C ARG A 74 9.50 5.47 -10.52
N MET A 75 8.88 5.91 -9.41
CA MET A 75 9.03 7.26 -8.87
C MET A 75 10.10 7.35 -7.79
N SER A 76 10.60 6.22 -7.31
CA SER A 76 11.62 6.18 -6.27
C SER A 76 13.01 6.45 -6.84
N SER A 77 13.78 7.27 -6.15
CA SER A 77 15.22 7.42 -6.39
C SER A 77 16.03 6.23 -5.87
N LYS A 78 15.41 5.34 -5.08
CA LYS A 78 16.03 4.16 -4.47
C LYS A 78 15.46 2.90 -5.08
N SER A 79 16.33 1.92 -5.33
CA SER A 79 15.92 0.62 -5.82
C SER A 79 15.36 -0.22 -4.67
N PHE A 80 14.20 -0.81 -4.87
CA PHE A 80 13.65 -1.84 -4.01
C PHE A 80 12.93 -2.91 -4.83
N THR A 81 12.91 -4.11 -4.30
CA THR A 81 12.17 -5.25 -4.87
C THR A 81 10.93 -5.54 -4.04
N PHE A 82 9.94 -6.18 -4.64
CA PHE A 82 8.78 -6.64 -3.91
C PHE A 82 8.33 -8.02 -4.37
N THR A 83 7.72 -8.75 -3.46
CA THR A 83 7.03 -10.01 -3.73
C THR A 83 5.65 -9.98 -3.10
N ILE A 84 4.66 -10.51 -3.82
CA ILE A 84 3.32 -10.76 -3.28
C ILE A 84 3.00 -12.23 -3.55
N VAL A 85 2.77 -12.99 -2.48
CA VAL A 85 2.45 -14.42 -2.52
C VAL A 85 1.11 -14.67 -1.85
N ALA A 86 0.27 -15.49 -2.47
CA ALA A 86 -1.00 -15.92 -1.91
C ALA A 86 -1.05 -17.46 -1.88
N ASN A 87 -1.14 -18.03 -0.68
CA ASN A 87 -1.35 -19.44 -0.44
C ASN A 87 -2.73 -19.64 0.21
N LEU A 88 -3.74 -19.86 -0.60
CA LEU A 88 -5.15 -19.77 -0.20
C LEU A 88 -5.84 -21.14 -0.04
N ASN A 89 -5.07 -22.25 0.01
CA ASN A 89 -5.60 -23.60 0.20
C ASN A 89 -6.77 -23.95 -0.75
N ASN A 90 -6.58 -23.73 -2.07
CA ASN A 90 -7.57 -23.96 -3.13
C ASN A 90 -8.80 -23.03 -3.10
N THR A 91 -8.82 -21.98 -2.25
CA THR A 91 -9.84 -20.93 -2.32
C THR A 91 -9.41 -19.88 -3.34
N ASP A 92 -10.33 -19.40 -4.15
CA ASP A 92 -10.02 -18.31 -5.09
C ASP A 92 -9.90 -16.98 -4.33
N ALA A 93 -8.95 -16.14 -4.72
CA ALA A 93 -8.78 -14.82 -4.14
C ALA A 93 -10.01 -13.91 -4.38
N ASP A 94 -10.81 -14.18 -5.41
CA ASP A 94 -12.07 -13.48 -5.68
C ASP A 94 -13.22 -13.91 -4.74
N GLU A 95 -13.07 -15.02 -4.03
CA GLU A 95 -14.05 -15.51 -3.06
C GLU A 95 -13.80 -14.99 -1.63
N ILE A 96 -12.62 -14.44 -1.38
CA ILE A 96 -12.23 -13.94 -0.06
C ILE A 96 -12.51 -12.43 0.01
N LEU A 97 -13.47 -12.04 0.86
CA LEU A 97 -13.79 -10.63 1.12
C LEU A 97 -12.97 -10.10 2.29
N ILE A 98 -12.41 -8.92 2.11
CA ILE A 98 -11.65 -8.21 3.14
C ILE A 98 -12.10 -6.74 3.20
N PRO A 99 -11.94 -6.08 4.35
CA PRO A 99 -12.20 -4.63 4.44
C PRO A 99 -11.35 -3.85 3.43
N THR A 100 -11.99 -2.91 2.75
CA THR A 100 -11.32 -2.06 1.76
C THR A 100 -10.12 -1.33 2.36
N MET A 101 -9.01 -1.32 1.63
CA MET A 101 -7.76 -0.63 2.03
C MET A 101 -7.22 -1.10 3.38
N LEU A 102 -7.33 -2.39 3.67
CA LEU A 102 -6.82 -2.96 4.92
C LEU A 102 -5.29 -3.07 4.90
N VAL A 103 -4.73 -3.58 3.82
CA VAL A 103 -3.30 -3.90 3.68
C VAL A 103 -2.50 -2.72 3.12
N GLN A 104 -3.09 -1.95 2.22
CA GLN A 104 -2.43 -0.85 1.52
C GLN A 104 -1.70 0.14 2.44
N PRO A 105 -2.25 0.63 3.58
CA PRO A 105 -1.55 1.60 4.44
C PRO A 105 -0.24 1.07 5.03
N PHE A 106 -0.15 -0.24 5.27
CA PHE A 106 1.08 -0.87 5.79
C PHE A 106 2.15 -0.94 4.72
N VAL A 107 1.78 -1.32 3.50
CA VAL A 107 2.69 -1.35 2.34
C VAL A 107 3.17 0.06 2.01
N GLU A 108 2.29 1.07 2.05
CA GLU A 108 2.67 2.47 1.88
C GLU A 108 3.73 2.91 2.90
N ASN A 109 3.57 2.52 4.16
CA ASN A 109 4.56 2.83 5.21
C ASN A 109 5.92 2.18 4.93
N CYS A 110 5.94 0.91 4.49
CA CYS A 110 7.18 0.24 4.10
C CYS A 110 7.88 0.99 2.97
N VAL A 111 7.17 1.27 1.88
CA VAL A 111 7.73 1.94 0.70
C VAL A 111 8.25 3.35 1.02
N GLN A 112 7.56 4.10 1.89
CA GLN A 112 7.92 5.49 2.18
C GLN A 112 9.01 5.65 3.24
N HIS A 113 9.08 4.74 4.20
CA HIS A 113 9.84 4.96 5.42
C HIS A 113 10.94 3.93 5.67
N ALA A 114 10.77 2.69 5.19
CA ALA A 114 11.69 1.62 5.52
C ALA A 114 13.08 1.78 4.88
N PHE A 115 13.17 2.36 3.68
CA PHE A 115 14.39 2.31 2.85
C PHE A 115 15.23 3.58 2.89
N LYS A 116 15.10 4.42 3.91
CA LYS A 116 15.86 5.68 3.99
C LYS A 116 17.36 5.49 4.00
N ASP A 117 17.83 4.42 4.64
CA ASP A 117 19.26 4.15 4.86
C ASP A 117 19.73 2.82 4.24
N THR A 118 18.88 2.13 3.46
CA THR A 118 19.23 0.88 2.80
C THR A 118 19.63 1.10 1.34
N THR A 119 20.64 0.38 0.88
CA THR A 119 21.10 0.41 -0.53
C THR A 119 20.15 -0.35 -1.45
N LEU A 120 19.55 -1.43 -0.95
CA LEU A 120 18.55 -2.25 -1.65
C LEU A 120 17.41 -2.59 -0.69
N GLY A 121 16.22 -2.05 -0.96
CA GLY A 121 15.03 -2.33 -0.18
C GLY A 121 14.34 -3.62 -0.66
N GLU A 122 13.70 -4.33 0.27
CA GLU A 122 12.85 -5.47 -0.04
C GLU A 122 11.55 -5.37 0.74
N VAL A 123 10.41 -5.62 0.05
CA VAL A 123 9.09 -5.74 0.66
C VAL A 123 8.49 -7.08 0.26
N SER A 124 8.05 -7.86 1.24
CA SER A 124 7.32 -9.09 1.01
C SER A 124 5.93 -8.99 1.63
N VAL A 125 4.91 -9.26 0.82
CA VAL A 125 3.52 -9.37 1.27
C VAL A 125 3.08 -10.79 1.04
N SER A 126 2.57 -11.45 2.07
CA SER A 126 2.04 -12.80 1.96
C SER A 126 0.65 -12.89 2.55
N PHE A 127 -0.21 -13.63 1.85
CA PHE A 127 -1.54 -13.99 2.27
C PHE A 127 -1.61 -15.51 2.40
N GLU A 128 -2.10 -16.00 3.52
CA GLU A 128 -2.19 -17.42 3.79
C GLU A 128 -3.50 -17.75 4.50
N VAL A 129 -4.24 -18.74 3.99
CA VAL A 129 -5.43 -19.26 4.67
C VAL A 129 -5.04 -20.44 5.53
N LYS A 130 -5.26 -20.34 6.84
CA LYS A 130 -5.05 -21.42 7.83
C LYS A 130 -6.22 -21.46 8.81
N HIS A 131 -6.76 -22.65 9.05
CA HIS A 131 -7.82 -22.87 10.04
C HIS A 131 -8.99 -21.87 9.93
N HIS A 132 -9.44 -21.60 8.71
CA HIS A 132 -10.51 -20.63 8.39
C HIS A 132 -10.19 -19.15 8.67
N PHE A 133 -8.91 -18.80 8.89
CA PHE A 133 -8.44 -17.44 9.03
C PHE A 133 -7.55 -17.05 7.85
N LEU A 134 -7.68 -15.81 7.41
CA LEU A 134 -6.74 -15.20 6.48
C LEU A 134 -5.64 -14.50 7.29
N TYR A 135 -4.41 -14.96 7.13
CA TYR A 135 -3.20 -14.32 7.64
C TYR A 135 -2.60 -13.44 6.57
N CYS A 136 -2.35 -12.18 6.91
CA CYS A 136 -1.61 -11.27 6.07
C CYS A 136 -0.32 -10.87 6.78
N SER A 137 0.81 -11.11 6.13
CA SER A 137 2.13 -10.72 6.65
C SER A 137 2.78 -9.73 5.68
N ILE A 138 3.33 -8.65 6.24
CA ILE A 138 4.07 -7.63 5.50
C ILE A 138 5.43 -7.49 6.19
N ILE A 139 6.46 -7.80 5.45
CA ILE A 139 7.85 -7.80 5.93
C ILE A 139 8.67 -6.87 5.04
N ASP A 140 9.45 -6.00 5.64
CA ASP A 140 10.45 -5.17 4.97
C ASP A 140 11.82 -5.35 5.63
N ASN A 141 12.88 -5.10 4.88
CA ASN A 141 14.26 -5.11 5.37
C ASN A 141 14.76 -3.71 5.78
N GLY A 142 13.84 -2.79 6.05
CA GLY A 142 14.15 -1.42 6.43
C GLY A 142 14.65 -1.26 7.86
N ILE A 143 14.71 0.00 8.31
CA ILE A 143 15.24 0.35 9.65
C ILE A 143 14.40 -0.15 10.83
N GLY A 144 13.21 -0.70 10.57
CA GLY A 144 12.28 -1.18 11.60
C GLY A 144 11.56 -0.08 12.38
N ILE A 145 10.41 -0.44 12.96
CA ILE A 145 9.51 0.51 13.64
C ILE A 145 10.16 1.14 14.89
N HIS A 146 10.97 0.38 15.63
CA HIS A 146 11.61 0.86 16.86
C HIS A 146 12.68 1.94 16.58
N GLU A 147 13.52 1.72 15.60
CA GLU A 147 14.52 2.70 15.16
C GLU A 147 13.86 3.94 14.53
N ALA A 148 12.82 3.73 13.72
CA ALA A 148 12.04 4.81 13.13
C ALA A 148 11.37 5.69 14.20
N LYS A 149 10.89 5.12 15.31
CA LYS A 149 10.31 5.88 16.44
C LYS A 149 11.35 6.71 17.16
N LYS A 150 12.53 6.17 17.46
CA LYS A 150 13.64 6.93 18.10
C LYS A 150 14.06 8.15 17.29
N ARG A 151 14.05 8.05 15.95
CA ARG A 151 14.38 9.15 15.04
C ARG A 151 13.22 10.17 14.87
N LYS A 152 11.98 9.77 15.19
CA LYS A 152 10.76 10.60 15.04
C LYS A 152 10.38 11.40 16.28
N GLU A 153 11.09 11.33 17.39
CA GLU A 153 10.80 12.17 18.57
C GLU A 153 10.80 13.68 18.27
N ASN A 154 11.24 14.07 17.06
CA ASN A 154 11.17 15.45 16.57
C ASN A 154 10.12 15.71 15.47
N SER A 155 9.20 14.80 15.15
CA SER A 155 8.17 15.03 14.14
C SER A 155 6.81 14.43 14.54
N ILE A 156 5.80 15.30 14.63
CA ILE A 156 4.43 15.04 15.12
C ILE A 156 3.54 14.21 14.17
N HIS A 157 4.07 13.56 13.15
CA HIS A 157 3.28 12.70 12.26
C HIS A 157 3.30 11.24 12.74
N ASN A 158 2.50 10.93 13.76
CA ASN A 158 2.05 9.57 14.02
C ASN A 158 1.25 9.08 12.81
N SER A 159 1.53 7.85 12.36
CA SER A 159 0.84 7.23 11.25
C SER A 159 -0.66 7.05 11.57
N VAL A 160 -1.45 8.06 11.23
CA VAL A 160 -2.91 8.05 11.41
C VAL A 160 -3.53 6.84 10.69
N SER A 161 -2.97 6.47 9.52
CA SER A 161 -3.40 5.32 8.72
C SER A 161 -3.33 3.99 9.46
N LEU A 162 -2.24 3.72 10.21
CA LEU A 162 -2.11 2.50 11.01
C LEU A 162 -3.14 2.42 12.12
N LYS A 163 -3.41 3.55 12.80
CA LYS A 163 -4.43 3.62 13.85
C LYS A 163 -5.82 3.35 13.28
N VAL A 164 -6.16 3.99 12.17
CA VAL A 164 -7.46 3.82 11.50
C VAL A 164 -7.64 2.38 11.02
N SER A 165 -6.61 1.75 10.45
CA SER A 165 -6.69 0.35 10.02
C SER A 165 -6.93 -0.60 11.19
N LYS A 166 -6.26 -0.38 12.33
CA LYS A 166 -6.48 -1.17 13.56
C LYS A 166 -7.89 -1.01 14.09
N GLU A 167 -8.40 0.22 14.17
CA GLU A 167 -9.77 0.50 14.61
C GLU A 167 -10.80 -0.15 13.69
N ARG A 168 -10.64 -0.07 12.38
CA ARG A 168 -11.54 -0.71 11.41
C ARG A 168 -11.57 -2.23 11.54
N LEU A 169 -10.39 -2.87 11.66
CA LEU A 169 -10.33 -4.31 11.82
C LEU A 169 -11.01 -4.75 13.11
N HIS A 170 -10.81 -4.03 14.20
CA HIS A 170 -11.43 -4.36 15.50
C HIS A 170 -12.95 -4.22 15.48
N ILE A 171 -13.49 -3.24 14.74
CA ILE A 171 -14.94 -3.04 14.57
C ILE A 171 -15.55 -4.18 13.74
N LEU A 172 -14.89 -4.59 12.65
CA LEU A 172 -15.39 -5.59 11.71
C LEU A 172 -15.22 -7.03 12.22
N SER A 173 -14.16 -7.30 12.96
CA SER A 173 -13.93 -8.60 13.57
C SER A 173 -13.22 -8.45 14.92
N PRO A 174 -13.95 -8.52 16.03
CA PRO A 174 -13.37 -8.42 17.38
C PRO A 174 -12.32 -9.49 17.71
N LYS A 175 -12.31 -10.60 16.94
CA LYS A 175 -11.30 -11.68 17.07
C LYS A 175 -10.03 -11.44 16.25
N SER A 176 -9.98 -10.36 15.45
CA SER A 176 -8.81 -10.01 14.68
C SER A 176 -7.72 -9.45 15.58
N SER A 177 -6.48 -9.78 15.29
CA SER A 177 -5.30 -9.28 16.02
C SER A 177 -4.20 -8.85 15.07
N PHE A 178 -3.44 -7.84 15.47
CA PHE A 178 -2.18 -7.43 14.86
C PHE A 178 -1.03 -7.90 15.75
N PHE A 179 -0.04 -8.54 15.17
CA PHE A 179 1.19 -8.96 15.81
C PHE A 179 2.38 -8.18 15.25
#